data_13c2de20f52c31ae3b7397630c5dbca1
#
_entry.id   13c2de20f52c31ae3b7397630c5dbca1
#
_cell.length_a   1.000
_cell.length_b   1.000
_cell.length_c   1.000
_cell.angle_alpha   90.00
_cell.angle_beta   90.00
_cell.angle_gamma   90.00
#
_symmetry.space_group_name_H-M   'P 1'
#
loop_
_entity.id
_entity.type
_entity.pdbx_description
1 polymer ?
#
loop_
_entity_poly.entity_id
_entity_poly.type
_entity_poly.pdbx_seq_one_letter_code
_entity_poly.pdbx_strand_id
1 'polypeptide(L)'
;MKLIDLTREITHKMQRLPNHPSIELYPFSTHDEKRVADGYTFSAATMVLHTGDHGGTHVDAPVHFDEKPGAKTIDELPLETFFTEALCLDLTHVPDRTDITIAHLEAAEKAAGVTIQPKDTVLLYTGFYKRAAGTDGYITDFPGLTKESATWLGAKGITAFTVESVSPGRPGRNNFEVHHVCRDMGFTHYEGVVNLDKVVGKGRFRFIGFPLRIKGGTGSPVRAVAWLDE
;
A
#
# COMPACT_ATOMS: atom_id res chain seq x y z
N MET A 1 14.00 18.20 -7.33
CA MET A 1 13.29 17.33 -6.36
C MET A 1 11.80 17.44 -6.61
N LYS A 2 11.13 16.32 -6.87
CA LYS A 2 9.67 16.26 -7.08
C LYS A 2 9.08 15.14 -6.25
N LEU A 3 8.01 15.44 -5.52
CA LEU A 3 7.25 14.46 -4.76
C LEU A 3 5.98 14.09 -5.53
N ILE A 4 5.71 12.80 -5.66
CA ILE A 4 4.50 12.25 -6.25
C ILE A 4 3.71 11.55 -5.14
N ASP A 5 2.49 12.00 -4.92
CA ASP A 5 1.57 11.36 -3.98
C ASP A 5 1.00 10.07 -4.58
N LEU A 6 1.24 8.97 -3.89
CA LEU A 6 0.81 7.63 -4.28
C LEU A 6 -0.33 7.10 -3.40
N THR A 7 -1.01 7.98 -2.68
CA THR A 7 -2.01 7.63 -1.65
C THR A 7 -3.42 7.78 -2.16
N ARG A 8 -4.29 6.82 -1.86
CA ARG A 8 -5.74 6.98 -2.04
C ARG A 8 -6.28 8.01 -1.06
N GLU A 9 -7.18 8.84 -1.54
CA GLU A 9 -7.93 9.74 -0.65
C GLU A 9 -8.81 8.93 0.31
N ILE A 10 -8.73 9.26 1.60
CA ILE A 10 -9.61 8.66 2.63
C ILE A 10 -10.95 9.39 2.59
N THR A 11 -12.00 8.65 2.24
CA THR A 11 -13.37 9.17 2.21
C THR A 11 -14.29 8.35 3.10
N HIS A 12 -15.38 8.97 3.55
CA HIS A 12 -16.39 8.27 4.34
C HIS A 12 -16.95 7.07 3.56
N LYS A 13 -16.91 5.89 4.19
CA LYS A 13 -17.36 4.60 3.61
C LYS A 13 -16.68 4.21 2.30
N MET A 14 -15.41 4.63 2.10
CA MET A 14 -14.64 4.21 0.92
C MET A 14 -14.58 2.68 0.80
N GLN A 15 -14.36 2.21 -0.43
CA GLN A 15 -14.25 0.77 -0.73
C GLN A 15 -13.10 0.11 0.02
N ARG A 16 -13.39 -1.03 0.62
CA ARG A 16 -12.49 -1.90 1.40
C ARG A 16 -12.93 -3.36 1.28
N LEU A 17 -12.10 -4.27 1.76
CA LEU A 17 -12.53 -5.66 1.94
C LEU A 17 -13.71 -5.74 2.94
N PRO A 18 -14.72 -6.59 2.69
CA PRO A 18 -15.92 -6.67 3.55
C PRO A 18 -15.66 -7.05 5.01
N ASN A 19 -14.58 -7.81 5.25
CA ASN A 19 -14.16 -8.26 6.58
C ASN A 19 -13.34 -7.23 7.36
N HIS A 20 -13.01 -6.06 6.76
CA HIS A 20 -12.32 -4.98 7.46
C HIS A 20 -13.34 -3.97 8.04
N PRO A 21 -12.97 -3.22 9.10
CA PRO A 21 -13.81 -2.17 9.66
C PRO A 21 -14.18 -1.10 8.63
N SER A 22 -15.39 -0.54 8.76
CA SER A 22 -15.80 0.61 7.94
C SER A 22 -14.94 1.82 8.24
N ILE A 23 -14.62 2.61 7.20
CA ILE A 23 -13.95 3.88 7.37
C ILE A 23 -15.03 4.96 7.57
N GLU A 24 -15.04 5.56 8.76
CA GLU A 24 -15.98 6.63 9.11
C GLU A 24 -15.23 7.95 9.21
N LEU A 25 -15.66 8.93 8.45
CA LEU A 25 -15.10 10.29 8.44
C LEU A 25 -16.25 11.29 8.53
N TYR A 26 -16.30 12.07 9.63
CA TYR A 26 -17.34 13.06 9.85
C TYR A 26 -16.85 14.18 10.77
N PRO A 27 -17.46 15.40 10.71
CA PRO A 27 -17.13 16.48 11.61
C PRO A 27 -17.42 16.12 13.07
N PHE A 28 -16.47 16.37 13.96
CA PHE A 28 -16.66 16.34 15.41
C PHE A 28 -17.07 17.72 15.93
N SER A 29 -16.40 18.77 15.46
CA SER A 29 -16.75 20.17 15.71
C SER A 29 -16.59 21.00 14.44
N THR A 30 -17.31 22.12 14.36
CA THR A 30 -17.25 23.04 13.22
C THR A 30 -16.93 24.45 13.71
N HIS A 31 -16.59 25.36 12.78
CA HIS A 31 -16.34 26.76 13.09
C HIS A 31 -17.60 27.54 13.56
N ASP A 32 -18.80 26.94 13.46
CA ASP A 32 -20.02 27.53 14.05
C ASP A 32 -20.01 27.47 15.58
N GLU A 33 -19.25 26.52 16.15
CA GLU A 33 -19.06 26.38 17.57
C GLU A 33 -17.97 27.33 18.06
N LYS A 34 -18.38 28.50 18.60
CA LYS A 34 -17.47 29.51 19.10
C LYS A 34 -17.24 29.38 20.59
N ARG A 35 -16.00 29.55 21.01
CA ARG A 35 -15.58 29.65 22.42
C ARG A 35 -15.07 31.05 22.70
N VAL A 36 -15.43 31.59 23.85
CA VAL A 36 -14.93 32.91 24.30
C VAL A 36 -14.16 32.71 25.59
N ALA A 37 -12.92 33.19 25.62
CA ALA A 37 -12.05 33.17 26.80
C ALA A 37 -11.20 34.43 26.77
N ASP A 38 -11.08 35.11 27.91
CA ASP A 38 -10.23 36.32 28.14
C ASP A 38 -10.46 37.42 27.06
N GLY A 39 -11.70 37.58 26.62
CA GLY A 39 -12.04 38.57 25.58
C GLY A 39 -11.74 38.16 24.13
N TYR A 40 -11.18 36.97 23.91
CA TYR A 40 -10.97 36.41 22.56
C TYR A 40 -12.09 35.45 22.16
N THR A 41 -12.51 35.54 20.90
CA THR A 41 -13.39 34.55 20.28
C THR A 41 -12.55 33.59 19.44
N PHE A 42 -12.67 32.31 19.73
CA PHE A 42 -11.94 31.24 19.06
C PHE A 42 -12.90 30.20 18.50
N SER A 43 -12.60 29.67 17.30
CA SER A 43 -13.28 28.50 16.75
C SER A 43 -12.25 27.52 16.18
N ALA A 44 -12.54 26.22 16.30
CA ALA A 44 -11.72 25.17 15.72
C ALA A 44 -12.63 24.09 15.13
N ALA A 45 -12.26 23.62 13.93
CA ALA A 45 -12.90 22.47 13.32
C ALA A 45 -12.07 21.19 13.55
N THR A 46 -12.75 20.11 13.86
CA THR A 46 -12.13 18.79 14.10
C THR A 46 -12.95 17.72 13.39
N MET A 47 -12.26 16.74 12.78
CA MET A 47 -12.87 15.57 12.18
C MET A 47 -12.65 14.34 13.06
N VAL A 48 -13.63 13.44 13.06
CA VAL A 48 -13.45 12.07 13.53
C VAL A 48 -13.03 11.22 12.35
N LEU A 49 -11.93 10.48 12.50
CA LEU A 49 -11.53 9.41 11.62
C LEU A 49 -11.54 8.10 12.40
N HIS A 50 -12.46 7.21 12.07
CA HIS A 50 -12.48 5.83 12.54
C HIS A 50 -12.11 4.92 11.37
N THR A 51 -11.10 4.08 11.53
CA THR A 51 -10.62 3.17 10.49
C THR A 51 -9.97 1.93 11.11
N GLY A 52 -9.94 0.83 10.39
CA GLY A 52 -9.01 -0.25 10.68
C GLY A 52 -7.59 0.15 10.29
N ASP A 53 -6.61 -0.55 10.82
CA ASP A 53 -5.18 -0.36 10.49
C ASP A 53 -4.84 -0.78 9.05
N HIS A 54 -5.72 -1.51 8.36
CA HIS A 54 -5.66 -1.83 6.94
C HIS A 54 -6.63 -0.97 6.10
N GLY A 55 -6.80 0.30 6.45
CA GLY A 55 -7.71 1.23 5.76
C GLY A 55 -7.00 2.10 4.73
N GLY A 56 -7.58 2.20 3.51
CA GLY A 56 -7.02 3.06 2.46
C GLY A 56 -5.70 2.54 1.88
N THR A 57 -4.75 3.44 1.61
CA THR A 57 -3.37 3.05 1.30
C THR A 57 -2.66 2.75 2.62
N HIS A 58 -2.18 1.52 2.78
CA HIS A 58 -1.61 1.05 4.03
C HIS A 58 -0.44 0.09 3.80
N VAL A 59 0.30 -0.19 4.84
CA VAL A 59 1.36 -1.21 4.89
C VAL A 59 1.01 -2.25 5.94
N ASP A 60 1.31 -3.51 5.65
CA ASP A 60 1.12 -4.62 6.56
C ASP A 60 2.34 -4.82 7.46
N ALA A 61 2.12 -5.20 8.71
CA ALA A 61 3.16 -5.68 9.60
C ALA A 61 3.22 -7.21 9.60
N PRO A 62 4.38 -7.83 9.89
CA PRO A 62 4.52 -9.29 9.93
C PRO A 62 3.46 -10.00 10.77
N VAL A 63 3.06 -9.43 11.90
CA VAL A 63 2.05 -10.00 12.80
C VAL A 63 0.68 -10.17 12.14
N HIS A 64 0.40 -9.46 11.03
CA HIS A 64 -0.85 -9.60 10.29
C HIS A 64 -1.00 -11.00 9.66
N PHE A 65 0.09 -11.57 9.21
CA PHE A 65 0.11 -12.86 8.49
C PHE A 65 1.03 -13.91 9.13
N ASP A 66 1.59 -13.63 10.32
CA ASP A 66 2.39 -14.57 11.11
C ASP A 66 1.80 -14.72 12.51
N GLU A 67 1.18 -15.88 12.79
CA GLU A 67 0.59 -16.22 14.07
C GLU A 67 1.61 -16.63 15.15
N LYS A 68 2.90 -16.72 14.77
CA LYS A 68 3.93 -17.17 15.70
C LYS A 68 4.22 -16.11 16.77
N PRO A 69 4.47 -16.53 18.02
CA PRO A 69 4.92 -15.63 19.06
C PRO A 69 6.20 -14.89 18.65
N GLY A 70 6.19 -13.56 18.80
CA GLY A 70 7.33 -12.70 18.43
C GLY A 70 7.29 -12.14 17.01
N ALA A 71 6.23 -12.40 16.24
CA ALA A 71 5.98 -11.67 15.00
C ALA A 71 5.89 -10.16 15.29
N LYS A 72 6.61 -9.36 14.52
CA LYS A 72 6.73 -7.91 14.77
C LYS A 72 5.44 -7.17 14.42
N THR A 73 5.05 -6.27 15.31
CA THR A 73 3.99 -5.29 15.09
C THR A 73 4.51 -4.06 14.35
N ILE A 74 3.61 -3.22 13.83
CA ILE A 74 3.98 -2.08 12.99
C ILE A 74 4.89 -1.08 13.70
N ASP A 75 4.70 -0.87 15.01
CA ASP A 75 5.49 0.04 15.83
C ASP A 75 6.88 -0.51 16.23
N GLU A 76 7.13 -1.79 15.97
CA GLU A 76 8.41 -2.47 16.21
C GLU A 76 9.29 -2.58 14.96
N LEU A 77 8.76 -2.25 13.77
CA LEU A 77 9.55 -2.26 12.54
C LEU A 77 10.48 -1.05 12.48
N PRO A 78 11.73 -1.23 11.99
CA PRO A 78 12.66 -0.13 11.82
C PRO A 78 12.19 0.84 10.75
N LEU A 79 12.47 2.14 10.90
CA LEU A 79 12.04 3.18 9.97
C LEU A 79 12.60 2.99 8.56
N GLU A 80 13.76 2.36 8.45
CA GLU A 80 14.43 2.03 7.18
C GLU A 80 13.58 1.10 6.29
N THR A 81 12.66 0.32 6.88
CA THR A 81 11.67 -0.49 6.14
C THR A 81 10.74 0.37 5.28
N PHE A 82 10.50 1.61 5.70
CA PHE A 82 9.51 2.51 5.11
C PHE A 82 10.11 3.64 4.27
N PHE A 83 11.43 3.63 4.11
CA PHE A 83 12.18 4.58 3.30
C PHE A 83 13.25 3.84 2.51
N THR A 84 12.99 3.56 1.25
CA THR A 84 13.80 2.67 0.42
C THR A 84 14.09 3.27 -0.96
N GLU A 85 15.09 2.75 -1.65
CA GLU A 85 15.15 2.87 -3.09
C GLU A 85 13.99 2.07 -3.71
N ALA A 86 13.53 2.49 -4.88
CA ALA A 86 12.39 1.87 -5.53
C ALA A 86 12.45 1.96 -7.06
N LEU A 87 11.65 1.12 -7.71
CA LEU A 87 11.35 1.16 -9.13
C LEU A 87 9.89 0.76 -9.37
N CYS A 88 9.35 1.13 -10.53
CA CYS A 88 7.98 0.78 -10.90
C CYS A 88 7.99 -0.11 -12.13
N LEU A 89 7.37 -1.29 -12.03
CA LEU A 89 7.19 -2.25 -13.12
C LEU A 89 5.85 -2.03 -13.79
N ASP A 90 5.85 -1.89 -15.11
CA ASP A 90 4.63 -1.78 -15.94
C ASP A 90 4.03 -3.17 -16.19
N LEU A 91 2.91 -3.41 -15.56
CA LEU A 91 2.09 -4.64 -15.69
C LEU A 91 0.71 -4.34 -16.28
N THR A 92 0.53 -3.19 -16.95
CA THR A 92 -0.77 -2.79 -17.51
C THR A 92 -1.28 -3.73 -18.60
N HIS A 93 -0.40 -4.55 -19.17
CA HIS A 93 -0.74 -5.59 -20.13
C HIS A 93 -1.34 -6.85 -19.48
N VAL A 94 -1.28 -6.99 -18.16
CA VAL A 94 -1.87 -8.14 -17.44
C VAL A 94 -3.37 -7.89 -17.28
N PRO A 95 -4.24 -8.77 -17.81
CA PRO A 95 -5.68 -8.57 -17.72
C PRO A 95 -6.20 -8.65 -16.29
N ASP A 96 -7.33 -7.99 -16.04
CA ASP A 96 -8.06 -8.14 -14.78
C ASP A 96 -8.45 -9.62 -14.56
N ARG A 97 -8.59 -10.04 -13.31
CA ARG A 97 -8.91 -11.43 -12.90
C ARG A 97 -7.87 -12.47 -13.31
N THR A 98 -6.64 -12.07 -13.62
CA THR A 98 -5.56 -13.00 -13.98
C THR A 98 -4.40 -12.96 -12.98
N ASP A 99 -3.56 -13.96 -13.04
CA ASP A 99 -2.39 -14.08 -12.18
C ASP A 99 -1.21 -13.31 -12.78
N ILE A 100 -0.53 -12.52 -11.95
CA ILE A 100 0.77 -11.92 -12.27
C ILE A 100 1.82 -13.01 -12.08
N THR A 101 2.36 -13.52 -13.19
CA THR A 101 3.35 -14.61 -13.20
C THR A 101 4.77 -14.09 -13.15
N ILE A 102 5.75 -14.98 -12.92
CA ILE A 102 7.18 -14.66 -13.01
C ILE A 102 7.51 -14.08 -14.40
N ALA A 103 6.99 -14.66 -15.46
CA ALA A 103 7.24 -14.17 -16.83
C ALA A 103 6.77 -12.72 -17.04
N HIS A 104 5.65 -12.32 -16.42
CA HIS A 104 5.18 -10.93 -16.46
C HIS A 104 6.15 -10.00 -15.73
N LEU A 105 6.65 -10.41 -14.55
CA LEU A 105 7.60 -9.61 -13.75
C LEU A 105 8.96 -9.47 -14.47
N GLU A 106 9.50 -10.55 -15.01
CA GLU A 106 10.76 -10.54 -15.76
C GLU A 106 10.67 -9.66 -17.03
N ALA A 107 9.57 -9.76 -17.76
CA ALA A 107 9.35 -8.92 -18.93
C ALA A 107 9.25 -7.44 -18.55
N ALA A 108 8.54 -7.12 -17.46
CA ALA A 108 8.41 -5.76 -16.97
C ALA A 108 9.73 -5.19 -16.42
N GLU A 109 10.53 -5.98 -15.67
CA GLU A 109 11.87 -5.58 -15.21
C GLU A 109 12.79 -5.27 -16.39
N LYS A 110 12.79 -6.15 -17.40
CA LYS A 110 13.56 -5.93 -18.63
C LYS A 110 13.12 -4.67 -19.38
N ALA A 111 11.81 -4.47 -19.52
CA ALA A 111 11.25 -3.29 -20.21
C ALA A 111 11.53 -1.98 -19.47
N ALA A 112 11.56 -2.00 -18.13
CA ALA A 112 11.88 -0.85 -17.30
C ALA A 112 13.34 -0.36 -17.47
N GLY A 113 14.23 -1.22 -17.98
CA GLY A 113 15.65 -0.90 -18.17
C GLY A 113 16.41 -0.68 -16.85
N VAL A 114 15.83 -1.09 -15.73
CA VAL A 114 16.41 -1.03 -14.39
C VAL A 114 16.24 -2.38 -13.69
N THR A 115 17.22 -2.77 -12.90
CA THR A 115 17.21 -4.07 -12.20
C THR A 115 16.79 -3.88 -10.76
N ILE A 116 15.93 -4.77 -10.27
CA ILE A 116 15.57 -4.85 -8.84
C ILE A 116 16.83 -5.17 -8.04
N GLN A 117 17.09 -4.34 -7.01
CA GLN A 117 18.21 -4.51 -6.10
C GLN A 117 17.72 -4.98 -4.72
N PRO A 118 18.57 -5.66 -3.93
CA PRO A 118 18.25 -5.95 -2.54
C PRO A 118 17.85 -4.67 -1.77
N LYS A 119 16.83 -4.81 -0.92
CA LYS A 119 16.23 -3.74 -0.11
C LYS A 119 15.37 -2.73 -0.87
N ASP A 120 15.10 -2.93 -2.14
CA ASP A 120 14.18 -2.10 -2.89
C ASP A 120 12.73 -2.28 -2.41
N THR A 121 11.91 -1.25 -2.66
CA THR A 121 10.46 -1.40 -2.79
C THR A 121 10.10 -1.46 -4.28
N VAL A 122 9.39 -2.52 -4.70
CA VAL A 122 8.99 -2.74 -6.10
C VAL A 122 7.53 -2.35 -6.27
N LEU A 123 7.26 -1.30 -7.06
CA LEU A 123 5.91 -0.85 -7.33
C LEU A 123 5.34 -1.60 -8.55
N LEU A 124 4.18 -2.23 -8.38
CA LEU A 124 3.52 -3.04 -9.42
C LEU A 124 2.36 -2.23 -10.04
N TYR A 125 2.62 -1.60 -11.18
CA TYR A 125 1.64 -0.78 -11.90
C TYR A 125 0.81 -1.63 -12.85
N THR A 126 -0.43 -1.91 -12.50
CA THR A 126 -1.40 -2.64 -13.31
C THR A 126 -2.41 -1.72 -13.99
N GLY A 127 -2.51 -0.46 -13.58
CA GLY A 127 -3.55 0.48 -13.99
C GLY A 127 -4.95 0.12 -13.45
N PHE A 128 -5.03 -0.88 -12.57
CA PHE A 128 -6.29 -1.42 -12.09
C PHE A 128 -7.11 -0.40 -11.30
N TYR A 129 -6.47 0.37 -10.39
CA TYR A 129 -7.19 1.39 -9.64
C TYR A 129 -7.93 2.35 -10.56
N LYS A 130 -7.29 2.82 -11.62
CA LYS A 130 -7.84 3.78 -12.57
C LYS A 130 -9.05 3.22 -13.34
N ARG A 131 -9.07 1.90 -13.59
CA ARG A 131 -10.17 1.21 -14.31
C ARG A 131 -11.33 0.82 -13.40
N ALA A 132 -11.06 0.43 -12.16
CA ALA A 132 -12.02 -0.27 -11.31
C ALA A 132 -12.48 0.52 -10.08
N ALA A 133 -11.78 1.58 -9.66
CA ALA A 133 -12.18 2.36 -8.50
C ALA A 133 -13.63 2.84 -8.59
N GLY A 134 -14.39 2.67 -7.52
CA GLY A 134 -15.82 3.01 -7.47
C GLY A 134 -16.76 1.95 -8.04
N THR A 135 -16.25 0.86 -8.62
CA THR A 135 -17.06 -0.29 -9.09
C THR A 135 -16.99 -1.44 -8.10
N ASP A 136 -17.98 -2.35 -8.13
CA ASP A 136 -17.98 -3.56 -7.28
C ASP A 136 -16.77 -4.46 -7.59
N GLY A 137 -16.29 -4.44 -8.84
CA GLY A 137 -15.12 -5.21 -9.26
C GLY A 137 -13.80 -4.79 -8.62
N TYR A 138 -13.72 -3.59 -8.01
CA TYR A 138 -12.48 -3.13 -7.39
C TYR A 138 -11.97 -4.07 -6.29
N ILE A 139 -12.87 -4.73 -5.57
CA ILE A 139 -12.50 -5.63 -4.46
C ILE A 139 -12.33 -7.09 -4.87
N THR A 140 -12.64 -7.45 -6.12
CA THR A 140 -12.65 -8.86 -6.57
C THR A 140 -11.87 -9.11 -7.86
N ASP A 141 -11.80 -8.13 -8.76
CA ASP A 141 -11.43 -8.38 -10.16
C ASP A 141 -9.98 -8.02 -10.50
N PHE A 142 -9.19 -7.64 -9.50
CA PHE A 142 -7.80 -7.24 -9.70
C PHE A 142 -6.89 -8.38 -10.17
N PRO A 143 -5.87 -8.07 -10.98
CA PRO A 143 -4.76 -8.98 -11.20
C PRO A 143 -3.93 -9.08 -9.91
N GLY A 144 -3.47 -10.27 -9.56
CA GLY A 144 -2.74 -10.49 -8.30
C GLY A 144 -1.57 -11.45 -8.46
N LEU A 145 -0.61 -11.34 -7.56
CA LEU A 145 0.54 -12.23 -7.52
C LEU A 145 0.12 -13.68 -7.23
N THR A 146 0.92 -14.63 -7.71
CA THR A 146 0.90 -16.02 -7.26
C THR A 146 1.97 -16.23 -6.20
N LYS A 147 1.94 -17.40 -5.54
CA LYS A 147 3.02 -17.83 -4.64
C LYS A 147 4.38 -17.74 -5.31
N GLU A 148 4.48 -18.25 -6.54
CA GLU A 148 5.74 -18.32 -7.30
C GLU A 148 6.26 -16.92 -7.64
N SER A 149 5.40 -16.02 -8.10
CA SER A 149 5.82 -14.66 -8.44
C SER A 149 6.17 -13.82 -7.20
N ALA A 150 5.46 -14.02 -6.09
CA ALA A 150 5.86 -13.41 -4.81
C ALA A 150 7.19 -13.97 -4.30
N THR A 151 7.42 -15.29 -4.44
CA THR A 151 8.70 -15.93 -4.10
C THR A 151 9.84 -15.37 -4.96
N TRP A 152 9.60 -15.16 -6.25
CA TRP A 152 10.57 -14.55 -7.16
C TRP A 152 10.96 -13.14 -6.71
N LEU A 153 10.00 -12.30 -6.31
CA LEU A 153 10.27 -10.99 -5.73
C LEU A 153 11.10 -11.10 -4.45
N GLY A 154 10.70 -11.98 -3.53
CA GLY A 154 11.44 -12.21 -2.28
C GLY A 154 12.87 -12.69 -2.51
N ALA A 155 13.12 -13.54 -3.53
CA ALA A 155 14.45 -14.01 -3.90
C ALA A 155 15.37 -12.87 -4.41
N LYS A 156 14.83 -11.74 -4.85
CA LYS A 156 15.61 -10.53 -5.15
C LYS A 156 16.06 -9.79 -3.88
N GLY A 157 15.59 -10.20 -2.69
CA GLY A 157 15.94 -9.58 -1.42
C GLY A 157 15.27 -8.22 -1.19
N ILE A 158 14.07 -8.00 -1.75
CA ILE A 158 13.33 -6.76 -1.61
C ILE A 158 12.91 -6.51 -0.16
N THR A 159 12.69 -5.25 0.21
CA THR A 159 12.09 -4.87 1.49
C THR A 159 10.57 -4.93 1.42
N ALA A 160 10.00 -4.47 0.29
CA ALA A 160 8.56 -4.47 0.09
C ALA A 160 8.19 -4.47 -1.40
N PHE A 161 6.93 -4.75 -1.68
CA PHE A 161 6.30 -4.41 -2.96
C PHE A 161 5.00 -3.63 -2.73
N THR A 162 4.44 -3.03 -3.79
CA THR A 162 3.17 -2.32 -3.69
C THR A 162 2.18 -2.81 -4.73
N VAL A 163 0.89 -2.79 -4.39
CA VAL A 163 -0.22 -3.09 -5.30
C VAL A 163 -1.27 -1.99 -5.30
N GLU A 164 -1.97 -1.82 -6.43
CA GLU A 164 -3.10 -0.88 -6.55
C GLU A 164 -4.40 -1.45 -5.96
N SER A 165 -4.46 -2.76 -5.80
CA SER A 165 -5.60 -3.52 -5.28
C SER A 165 -5.71 -3.46 -3.76
N VAL A 166 -6.79 -4.04 -3.25
CA VAL A 166 -7.08 -4.22 -1.82
C VAL A 166 -6.43 -5.49 -1.25
N SER A 167 -5.58 -6.15 -2.03
CA SER A 167 -4.85 -7.36 -1.62
C SER A 167 -3.76 -7.71 -2.64
N PRO A 168 -2.65 -8.35 -2.24
CA PRO A 168 -1.52 -8.61 -3.14
C PRO A 168 -1.75 -9.80 -4.08
N GLY A 169 -2.54 -10.79 -3.66
CA GLY A 169 -2.93 -11.95 -4.45
C GLY A 169 -4.41 -11.92 -4.75
N ARG A 170 -4.85 -12.60 -5.81
CA ARG A 170 -6.28 -12.70 -6.16
C ARG A 170 -7.07 -13.31 -5.00
N PRO A 171 -8.37 -12.95 -4.84
CA PRO A 171 -9.21 -13.46 -3.76
C PRO A 171 -9.15 -14.98 -3.63
N GLY A 172 -9.07 -15.46 -2.39
CA GLY A 172 -8.98 -16.87 -2.07
C GLY A 172 -7.55 -17.35 -1.81
N ARG A 173 -7.20 -18.54 -2.29
CA ARG A 173 -5.95 -19.22 -1.96
C ARG A 173 -4.70 -18.39 -2.32
N ASN A 174 -4.64 -17.80 -3.50
CA ASN A 174 -3.49 -17.03 -3.95
C ASN A 174 -3.16 -15.88 -2.97
N ASN A 175 -4.19 -15.21 -2.44
CA ASN A 175 -3.99 -14.14 -1.48
C ASN A 175 -3.29 -14.63 -0.21
N PHE A 176 -3.75 -15.74 0.37
CA PHE A 176 -3.12 -16.31 1.57
C PHE A 176 -1.69 -16.78 1.30
N GLU A 177 -1.46 -17.41 0.16
CA GLU A 177 -0.12 -17.90 -0.22
C GLU A 177 0.88 -16.75 -0.40
N VAL A 178 0.47 -15.61 -0.97
CA VAL A 178 1.34 -14.43 -1.11
C VAL A 178 1.71 -13.86 0.26
N HIS A 179 0.75 -13.73 1.19
CA HIS A 179 1.03 -13.30 2.56
C HIS A 179 2.00 -14.26 3.28
N HIS A 180 1.82 -15.57 3.10
CA HIS A 180 2.75 -16.56 3.67
C HIS A 180 4.15 -16.44 3.08
N VAL A 181 4.30 -16.13 1.80
CA VAL A 181 5.61 -15.86 1.19
C VAL A 181 6.26 -14.63 1.83
N CYS A 182 5.50 -13.55 2.05
CA CYS A 182 6.00 -12.36 2.76
C CYS A 182 6.54 -12.73 4.15
N ARG A 183 5.77 -13.53 4.91
CA ARG A 183 6.15 -14.04 6.21
C ARG A 183 7.44 -14.87 6.14
N ASP A 184 7.46 -15.87 5.26
CA ASP A 184 8.51 -16.89 5.21
C ASP A 184 9.84 -16.32 4.70
N MET A 185 9.80 -15.28 3.88
CA MET A 185 10.95 -14.63 3.29
C MET A 185 11.31 -13.27 3.95
N GLY A 186 10.50 -12.77 4.89
CA GLY A 186 10.83 -11.62 5.73
C GLY A 186 10.74 -10.26 5.04
N PHE A 187 9.79 -10.08 4.11
CA PHE A 187 9.48 -8.79 3.50
C PHE A 187 7.99 -8.47 3.65
N THR A 188 7.58 -7.24 3.33
CA THR A 188 6.18 -6.82 3.47
C THR A 188 5.62 -6.25 2.17
N HIS A 189 4.42 -5.66 2.23
CA HIS A 189 3.78 -5.03 1.09
C HIS A 189 2.89 -3.86 1.50
N TYR A 190 2.60 -3.02 0.50
CA TYR A 190 1.64 -1.94 0.60
C TYR A 190 0.47 -2.21 -0.33
N GLU A 191 -0.74 -1.94 0.14
CA GLU A 191 -1.98 -2.11 -0.60
C GLU A 191 -2.64 -0.76 -0.90
N GLY A 192 -3.42 -0.71 -1.99
CA GLY A 192 -4.14 0.49 -2.38
C GLY A 192 -3.23 1.67 -2.77
N VAL A 193 -2.04 1.41 -3.28
CA VAL A 193 -1.13 2.45 -3.80
C VAL A 193 -1.61 2.89 -5.17
N VAL A 194 -1.67 4.20 -5.42
CA VAL A 194 -2.25 4.77 -6.64
C VAL A 194 -1.28 5.71 -7.36
N ASN A 195 -1.71 6.29 -8.49
CA ASN A 195 -0.90 7.23 -9.30
C ASN A 195 0.42 6.65 -9.80
N LEU A 196 0.53 5.34 -9.94
CA LEU A 196 1.74 4.66 -10.40
C LEU A 196 2.09 5.01 -11.87
N ASP A 197 1.10 5.46 -12.66
CA ASP A 197 1.30 6.03 -14.00
C ASP A 197 2.23 7.25 -14.01
N LYS A 198 2.41 7.92 -12.87
CA LYS A 198 3.28 9.09 -12.75
C LYS A 198 4.75 8.74 -12.46
N VAL A 199 5.01 7.49 -12.07
CA VAL A 199 6.35 7.01 -11.68
C VAL A 199 6.87 5.87 -12.54
N VAL A 200 6.02 5.17 -13.26
CA VAL A 200 6.45 4.16 -14.25
C VAL A 200 7.33 4.81 -15.33
N GLY A 201 8.42 4.13 -15.70
CA GLY A 201 9.39 4.64 -16.66
C GLY A 201 10.31 5.76 -16.16
N LYS A 202 10.28 6.09 -14.85
CA LYS A 202 11.16 7.12 -14.25
C LYS A 202 12.51 6.58 -13.75
N GLY A 203 12.83 5.32 -14.05
CA GLY A 203 14.03 4.69 -13.53
C GLY A 203 13.92 4.41 -12.02
N ARG A 204 15.00 4.66 -11.30
CA ARG A 204 15.03 4.49 -9.83
C ARG A 204 14.67 5.81 -9.14
N PHE A 205 13.97 5.69 -8.01
CA PHE A 205 13.55 6.80 -7.16
C PHE A 205 13.45 6.33 -5.71
N ARG A 206 13.20 7.23 -4.76
CA ARG A 206 12.96 6.83 -3.36
C ARG A 206 11.48 6.67 -3.09
N PHE A 207 11.12 5.61 -2.41
CA PHE A 207 9.77 5.36 -1.90
C PHE A 207 9.72 5.67 -0.40
N ILE A 208 8.68 6.37 0.02
CA ILE A 208 8.43 6.76 1.41
C ILE A 208 7.01 6.34 1.76
N GLY A 209 6.85 5.53 2.81
CA GLY A 209 5.54 5.05 3.25
C GLY A 209 5.51 4.86 4.77
N PHE A 210 5.85 5.89 5.54
CA PHE A 210 5.89 5.76 7.00
C PHE A 210 4.52 5.48 7.60
N PRO A 211 4.41 4.41 8.41
CA PRO A 211 3.19 4.10 9.16
C PRO A 211 2.99 5.06 10.34
N LEU A 212 1.77 5.12 10.83
CA LEU A 212 1.50 5.61 12.17
C LEU A 212 2.12 4.65 13.21
N ARG A 213 2.62 5.18 14.32
CA ARG A 213 3.17 4.35 15.40
C ARG A 213 2.05 3.79 16.27
N ILE A 214 1.29 2.85 15.72
CA ILE A 214 0.17 2.18 16.40
C ILE A 214 0.72 1.05 17.24
N LYS A 215 0.64 1.18 18.59
CA LYS A 215 1.14 0.14 19.50
C LYS A 215 0.40 -1.18 19.26
N GLY A 216 1.16 -2.21 18.92
CA GLY A 216 0.61 -3.55 18.63
C GLY A 216 -0.19 -3.62 17.32
N GLY A 217 -0.09 -2.62 16.44
CA GLY A 217 -0.83 -2.59 15.17
C GLY A 217 -0.38 -3.70 14.21
N THR A 218 -1.36 -4.26 13.49
CA THR A 218 -1.13 -5.32 12.50
C THR A 218 -0.77 -4.73 11.12
N GLY A 219 -0.98 -3.46 10.94
CA GLY A 219 -0.65 -2.63 9.79
C GLY A 219 -0.85 -1.15 10.13
N SER A 220 -0.78 -0.30 9.14
CA SER A 220 -1.08 1.13 9.32
C SER A 220 -1.39 1.82 7.99
N PRO A 221 -2.39 2.71 7.96
CA PRO A 221 -2.50 3.70 6.89
C PRO A 221 -1.20 4.52 6.77
N VAL A 222 -0.85 4.86 5.53
CA VAL A 222 0.36 5.62 5.21
C VAL A 222 0.06 6.76 4.23
N ARG A 223 0.89 7.81 4.22
CA ARG A 223 1.01 8.68 3.06
C ARG A 223 2.18 8.17 2.21
N ALA A 224 1.84 7.34 1.20
CA ALA A 224 2.83 6.81 0.27
C ALA A 224 3.28 7.89 -0.73
N VAL A 225 4.59 8.04 -0.89
CA VAL A 225 5.19 9.10 -1.72
C VAL A 225 6.36 8.52 -2.52
N ALA A 226 6.44 8.86 -3.80
CA ALA A 226 7.66 8.73 -4.57
C ALA A 226 8.42 10.07 -4.58
N TRP A 227 9.71 10.00 -4.32
CA TRP A 227 10.63 11.14 -4.39
C TRP A 227 11.55 10.96 -5.59
N LEU A 228 11.37 11.81 -6.59
CA LEU A 228 12.19 11.86 -7.82
C LEU A 228 13.29 12.91 -7.67
N ASP A 229 14.52 12.53 -7.95
CA ASP A 229 15.64 13.44 -8.09
C ASP A 229 15.64 14.00 -9.55
N GLU A 230 14.80 15.02 -9.80
CA GLU A 230 14.78 15.79 -11.06
C GLU A 230 15.64 17.04 -10.93
#